data_04e6af9243bcadac2c84d6e7fc70b1d4
#
_entry.id   04e6af9243bcadac2c84d6e7fc70b1d4
#
_cell.length_a   1.000
_cell.length_b   1.000
_cell.length_c   1.000
_cell.angle_alpha   90.00
_cell.angle_beta   90.00
_cell.angle_gamma   90.00
#
_symmetry.space_group_name_H-M   'P 1'
#
loop_
_entity.id
_entity.type
_entity.pdbx_description
1 polymer ?
#
loop_
_entity_poly.entity_id
_entity_poly.type
_entity_poly.pdbx_seq_one_letter_code
_entity_poly.pdbx_strand_id
1 'polypeptide(L)'
;QPVRGYTDMYFTPLYVRHLAEVLLKMAEKDLSGTWHVFGSETLSKYAFGVSLAHQFGFDPTLVSPVSTPEGEKDVRRSLRLTMNIDKLTEALGGDLPGVSEGLAALQADRDNGLRDQIRAIGEGSSR
;
A
#
# COMPACT_ATOMS: atom_id res chain seq x y z
N GLN A 1 0.60 20.25 -8.05
CA GLN A 1 1.89 20.08 -8.74
C GLN A 1 1.91 18.76 -9.49
N PRO A 2 2.41 18.73 -10.74
CA PRO A 2 2.59 17.49 -11.49
C PRO A 2 3.55 16.53 -10.78
N VAL A 3 3.24 15.23 -10.80
CA VAL A 3 4.03 14.17 -10.20
C VAL A 3 4.42 13.17 -11.28
N ARG A 4 5.63 12.65 -11.25
CA ARG A 4 6.07 11.59 -12.16
C ARG A 4 5.70 10.23 -11.61
N GLY A 5 4.96 9.42 -12.39
CA GLY A 5 4.62 8.04 -12.07
C GLY A 5 5.40 7.06 -12.94
N TYR A 6 6.18 6.17 -12.35
CA TYR A 6 6.95 5.17 -13.09
C TYR A 6 6.04 4.05 -13.60
N THR A 7 6.08 3.82 -14.93
CA THR A 7 5.27 2.80 -15.59
C THR A 7 5.88 1.39 -15.51
N ASP A 8 7.17 1.30 -15.29
CA ASP A 8 8.00 0.09 -15.26
C ASP A 8 8.42 -0.35 -13.84
N MET A 9 8.01 0.38 -12.80
CA MET A 9 8.22 0.02 -11.40
C MET A 9 6.92 -0.54 -10.80
N TYR A 10 6.91 -1.84 -10.52
CA TYR A 10 5.75 -2.57 -9.98
C TYR A 10 5.92 -2.88 -8.50
N PHE A 11 4.80 -2.88 -7.77
CA PHE A 11 4.74 -3.24 -6.36
C PHE A 11 3.34 -3.73 -5.98
N THR A 12 3.20 -4.33 -4.82
CA THR A 12 1.95 -4.82 -4.24
C THR A 12 1.64 -4.03 -2.97
N PRO A 13 1.00 -2.86 -3.07
CA PRO A 13 0.72 -2.04 -1.89
C PRO A 13 -0.34 -2.67 -0.99
N LEU A 14 -0.18 -2.44 0.31
CA LEU A 14 -1.17 -2.78 1.31
C LEU A 14 -1.34 -1.58 2.25
N TYR A 15 -2.58 -1.17 2.51
CA TYR A 15 -2.85 -0.08 3.43
C TYR A 15 -2.44 -0.47 4.85
N VAL A 16 -1.77 0.44 5.56
CA VAL A 16 -1.16 0.14 6.87
C VAL A 16 -2.15 -0.36 7.91
N ARG A 17 -3.40 0.11 7.91
CA ARG A 17 -4.44 -0.39 8.81
C ARG A 17 -4.84 -1.82 8.46
N HIS A 18 -4.98 -2.14 7.18
CA HIS A 18 -5.21 -3.51 6.74
C HIS A 18 -4.02 -4.42 7.09
N LEU A 19 -2.78 -3.93 6.98
CA LEU A 19 -1.60 -4.66 7.47
C LEU A 19 -1.72 -4.99 8.96
N ALA A 20 -2.10 -4.01 9.79
CA ALA A 20 -2.29 -4.23 11.23
C ALA A 20 -3.37 -5.29 11.51
N GLU A 21 -4.50 -5.24 10.80
CA GLU A 21 -5.58 -6.22 10.90
C GLU A 21 -5.11 -7.63 10.50
N VAL A 22 -4.32 -7.74 9.44
CA VAL A 22 -3.72 -9.02 9.00
C VAL A 22 -2.78 -9.57 10.06
N LEU A 23 -1.91 -8.74 10.64
CA LEU A 23 -0.98 -9.16 11.69
C LEU A 23 -1.72 -9.65 12.95
N LEU A 24 -2.80 -9.00 13.34
CA LEU A 24 -3.65 -9.45 14.45
C LEU A 24 -4.27 -10.83 14.15
N LYS A 25 -4.83 -11.03 12.96
CA LYS A 25 -5.37 -12.33 12.54
C LYS A 25 -4.30 -13.44 12.52
N MET A 26 -3.09 -13.10 12.09
CA MET A 26 -1.96 -14.05 12.12
C MET A 26 -1.60 -14.45 13.55
N ALA A 27 -1.61 -13.50 14.48
CA ALA A 27 -1.36 -13.74 15.90
C ALA A 27 -2.48 -14.61 16.53
N GLU A 28 -3.74 -14.31 16.23
CA GLU A 28 -4.90 -15.10 16.69
C GLU A 28 -4.87 -16.56 16.20
N LYS A 29 -4.24 -16.81 15.04
CA LYS A 29 -4.07 -18.15 14.47
C LYS A 29 -2.75 -18.83 14.85
N ASP A 30 -1.96 -18.22 15.75
CA ASP A 30 -0.65 -18.72 16.18
C ASP A 30 0.30 -19.05 15.00
N LEU A 31 0.24 -18.25 13.91
CA LEU A 31 1.09 -18.46 12.75
C LEU A 31 2.55 -18.14 13.10
N SER A 32 3.42 -19.13 12.96
CA SER A 32 4.86 -19.02 13.26
C SER A 32 5.71 -19.10 12.00
N GLY A 33 6.98 -18.68 12.12
CA GLY A 33 7.94 -18.67 11.01
C GLY A 33 7.86 -17.40 10.16
N THR A 34 8.40 -17.45 8.93
CA THR A 34 8.45 -16.31 8.01
C THR A 34 7.25 -16.29 7.07
N TRP A 35 6.61 -15.13 6.99
CA TRP A 35 5.44 -14.88 6.16
C TRP A 35 5.63 -13.62 5.33
N HIS A 36 5.18 -13.64 4.09
CA HIS A 36 5.12 -12.46 3.24
C HIS A 36 3.72 -11.86 3.33
N VAL A 37 3.63 -10.59 3.72
CA VAL A 37 2.36 -9.86 3.86
C VAL A 37 2.35 -8.69 2.89
N PHE A 38 1.55 -8.80 1.84
CA PHE A 38 1.39 -7.80 0.78
C PHE A 38 -0.08 -7.67 0.40
N GLY A 39 -0.43 -6.66 -0.39
CA GLY A 39 -1.76 -6.57 -0.99
C GLY A 39 -2.00 -7.68 -2.01
N SER A 40 -3.25 -7.88 -2.40
CA SER A 40 -3.63 -8.89 -3.40
C SER A 40 -3.37 -8.43 -4.84
N GLU A 41 -3.03 -7.18 -5.06
CA GLU A 41 -2.99 -6.53 -6.37
C GLU A 41 -1.61 -5.95 -6.68
N THR A 42 -1.07 -6.31 -7.84
CA THR A 42 0.20 -5.77 -8.36
C THR A 42 -0.08 -4.68 -9.40
N LEU A 43 0.53 -3.52 -9.23
CA LEU A 43 0.40 -2.43 -10.19
C LEU A 43 1.68 -1.59 -10.27
N SER A 44 1.80 -0.77 -11.33
CA SER A 44 2.89 0.19 -11.45
C SER A 44 2.67 1.39 -10.51
N LYS A 45 3.75 2.10 -10.18
CA LYS A 45 3.64 3.35 -9.41
C LYS A 45 2.81 4.41 -10.13
N TYR A 46 2.84 4.43 -11.46
CA TYR A 46 1.97 5.28 -12.27
C TYR A 46 0.48 4.92 -12.07
N ALA A 47 0.13 3.64 -12.24
CA ALA A 47 -1.25 3.19 -12.08
C ALA A 47 -1.78 3.45 -10.66
N PHE A 48 -0.94 3.24 -9.64
CA PHE A 48 -1.29 3.58 -8.25
C PHE A 48 -1.56 5.09 -8.08
N GLY A 49 -0.70 5.95 -8.64
CA GLY A 49 -0.90 7.40 -8.59
C GLY A 49 -2.21 7.86 -9.24
N VAL A 50 -2.54 7.27 -10.40
CA VAL A 50 -3.82 7.53 -11.09
C VAL A 50 -5.01 7.06 -10.26
N SER A 51 -4.96 5.85 -9.68
CA SER A 51 -6.02 5.32 -8.81
C SER A 51 -6.22 6.21 -7.58
N LEU A 52 -5.13 6.68 -6.97
CA LEU A 52 -5.17 7.59 -5.84
C LEU A 52 -5.80 8.94 -6.23
N ALA A 53 -5.44 9.49 -7.40
CA ALA A 53 -6.03 10.74 -7.89
C ALA A 53 -7.54 10.59 -8.06
N HIS A 54 -8.00 9.52 -8.70
CA HIS A 54 -9.44 9.23 -8.86
C HIS A 54 -10.15 9.11 -7.50
N GLN A 55 -9.60 8.33 -6.56
CA GLN A 55 -10.21 8.11 -5.25
C GLN A 55 -10.40 9.40 -4.46
N PHE A 56 -9.44 10.33 -4.56
CA PHE A 56 -9.45 11.58 -3.81
C PHE A 56 -10.00 12.79 -4.58
N GLY A 57 -10.51 12.58 -5.80
CA GLY A 57 -11.10 13.65 -6.63
C GLY A 57 -10.07 14.63 -7.18
N PHE A 58 -8.83 14.19 -7.33
CA PHE A 58 -7.79 14.96 -8.01
C PHE A 58 -7.78 14.71 -9.52
N ASP A 59 -7.24 15.64 -10.28
CA ASP A 59 -7.05 15.47 -11.71
C ASP A 59 -5.95 14.41 -11.98
N PRO A 60 -6.29 13.25 -12.58
CA PRO A 60 -5.32 12.20 -12.86
C PRO A 60 -4.28 12.58 -13.90
N THR A 61 -4.52 13.63 -14.72
CA THR A 61 -3.55 14.14 -15.69
C THR A 61 -2.33 14.79 -15.03
N LEU A 62 -2.43 15.11 -13.74
CA LEU A 62 -1.30 15.57 -12.93
C LEU A 62 -0.26 14.46 -12.69
N VAL A 63 -0.61 13.19 -12.91
CA VAL A 63 0.31 12.05 -12.83
C VAL A 63 0.86 11.77 -14.23
N SER A 64 2.08 12.21 -14.49
CA SER A 64 2.73 12.00 -15.79
C SER A 64 3.42 10.63 -15.85
N PRO A 65 3.14 9.81 -16.88
CA PRO A 65 3.82 8.52 -17.05
C PRO A 65 5.28 8.73 -17.44
N VAL A 66 6.19 8.04 -16.76
CA VAL A 66 7.62 8.04 -17.07
C VAL A 66 8.19 6.63 -16.95
N SER A 67 9.24 6.33 -17.73
CA SER A 67 10.04 5.13 -17.55
C SER A 67 11.28 5.46 -16.72
N THR A 68 11.86 4.45 -16.07
CA THR A 68 13.11 4.61 -15.33
C THR A 68 14.24 4.96 -16.32
N PRO A 69 14.93 6.08 -16.16
CA PRO A 69 16.04 6.46 -17.04
C PRO A 69 17.16 5.41 -17.04
N GLU A 70 17.76 5.15 -18.21
CA GLU A 70 18.84 4.16 -18.31
C GLU A 70 20.10 4.51 -17.48
N GLY A 71 20.31 5.78 -17.16
CA GLY A 71 21.44 6.28 -16.36
C GLY A 71 21.24 6.27 -14.84
N GLU A 72 20.02 6.15 -14.33
CA GLU A 72 19.74 6.03 -12.88
C GLU A 72 19.93 4.58 -12.35
N LYS A 73 20.51 3.70 -13.17
CA LYS A 73 20.81 2.30 -12.82
C LYS A 73 21.97 2.11 -11.85
N ASP A 74 22.63 3.18 -11.41
CA ASP A 74 23.73 3.12 -10.42
C ASP A 74 23.26 2.65 -9.03
N VAL A 75 21.98 2.84 -8.72
CA VAL A 75 21.33 2.16 -7.61
C VAL A 75 20.49 1.02 -8.18
N ARG A 76 20.96 -0.21 -8.11
CA ARG A 76 20.20 -1.42 -8.49
C ARG A 76 18.94 -1.56 -7.66
N ARG A 77 17.91 -0.79 -7.99
CA ARG A 77 16.56 -0.98 -7.43
C ARG A 77 15.82 -2.04 -8.23
N SER A 78 15.20 -2.98 -7.55
CA SER A 78 14.30 -3.92 -8.21
C SER A 78 13.15 -3.15 -8.83
N LEU A 79 12.93 -3.34 -10.14
CA LEU A 79 11.75 -2.79 -10.84
C LEU A 79 10.47 -3.56 -10.48
N ARG A 80 10.60 -4.73 -9.86
CA ARG A 80 9.48 -5.57 -9.41
C ARG A 80 9.63 -5.90 -7.93
N LEU A 81 8.84 -5.24 -7.10
CA LEU A 81 8.68 -5.52 -5.68
C LEU A 81 7.34 -6.23 -5.47
N THR A 82 7.23 -7.42 -6.08
CA THR A 82 6.01 -8.24 -6.03
C THR A 82 6.33 -9.53 -5.30
N MET A 83 5.40 -9.98 -4.45
CA MET A 83 5.54 -11.22 -3.67
C MET A 83 4.30 -12.08 -3.84
N ASN A 84 4.51 -13.40 -3.77
CA ASN A 84 3.41 -14.36 -3.70
C ASN A 84 2.87 -14.42 -2.27
N ILE A 85 1.55 -14.34 -2.13
CA ILE A 85 0.83 -14.35 -0.85
C ILE A 85 -0.07 -15.58 -0.68
N ASP A 86 -0.01 -16.57 -1.58
CA ASP A 86 -0.89 -17.75 -1.56
C ASP A 86 -0.83 -18.49 -0.22
N LYS A 87 0.38 -18.68 0.33
CA LYS A 87 0.58 -19.28 1.65
C LYS A 87 -0.20 -18.55 2.75
N LEU A 88 -0.24 -17.22 2.70
CA LEU A 88 -0.91 -16.39 3.70
C LEU A 88 -2.43 -16.41 3.50
N THR A 89 -2.92 -16.27 2.27
CA THR A 89 -4.36 -16.32 1.96
C THR A 89 -4.97 -17.66 2.32
N GLU A 90 -4.25 -18.75 2.06
CA GLU A 90 -4.67 -20.09 2.48
C GLU A 90 -4.74 -20.23 4.01
N ALA A 91 -3.71 -19.78 4.72
CA ALA A 91 -3.66 -19.84 6.19
C ALA A 91 -4.74 -18.96 6.86
N LEU A 92 -5.06 -17.81 6.28
CA LEU A 92 -6.10 -16.91 6.80
C LEU A 92 -7.51 -17.31 6.37
N GLY A 93 -7.65 -18.12 5.33
CA GLY A 93 -8.94 -18.57 4.79
C GLY A 93 -9.68 -17.51 3.99
N GLY A 94 -8.96 -16.60 3.33
CA GLY A 94 -9.54 -15.55 2.50
C GLY A 94 -8.51 -14.63 1.88
N ASP A 95 -8.95 -13.84 0.90
CA ASP A 95 -8.10 -12.90 0.17
C ASP A 95 -7.71 -11.68 1.03
N LEU A 96 -6.55 -11.10 0.71
CA LEU A 96 -6.11 -9.83 1.28
C LEU A 96 -6.68 -8.66 0.47
N PRO A 97 -6.83 -7.48 1.12
CA PRO A 97 -7.35 -6.30 0.43
C PRO A 97 -6.49 -5.87 -0.75
N GLY A 98 -7.15 -5.43 -1.83
CA GLY A 98 -6.54 -4.84 -2.99
C GLY A 98 -6.37 -3.32 -2.87
N VAL A 99 -5.99 -2.68 -3.97
CA VAL A 99 -5.70 -1.24 -4.02
C VAL A 99 -6.96 -0.40 -3.80
N SER A 100 -8.07 -0.75 -4.46
CA SER A 100 -9.32 0.00 -4.34
C SER A 100 -9.86 0.01 -2.91
N GLU A 101 -9.82 -1.14 -2.24
CA GLU A 101 -10.23 -1.28 -0.84
C GLU A 101 -9.30 -0.49 0.09
N GLY A 102 -7.99 -0.55 -0.15
CA GLY A 102 -7.00 0.20 0.61
C GLY A 102 -7.17 1.72 0.47
N LEU A 103 -7.42 2.22 -0.74
CA LEU A 103 -7.64 3.64 -1.00
C LEU A 103 -8.97 4.12 -0.42
N ALA A 104 -10.04 3.32 -0.51
CA ALA A 104 -11.32 3.64 0.11
C ALA A 104 -11.21 3.72 1.64
N ALA A 105 -10.51 2.77 2.26
CA ALA A 105 -10.25 2.79 3.71
C ALA A 105 -9.40 4.01 4.12
N LEU A 106 -8.36 4.34 3.35
CA LEU A 106 -7.54 5.53 3.59
C LEU A 106 -8.38 6.83 3.52
N GLN A 107 -9.29 6.92 2.55
CA GLN A 107 -10.19 8.08 2.42
C GLN A 107 -11.13 8.17 3.62
N ALA A 108 -11.77 7.06 4.00
CA ALA A 108 -12.66 7.02 5.15
C ALA A 108 -11.95 7.40 6.46
N ASP A 109 -10.74 6.90 6.67
CA ASP A 109 -9.93 7.22 7.85
C ASP A 109 -9.51 8.70 7.89
N ARG A 110 -9.20 9.29 6.74
CA ARG A 110 -8.96 10.73 6.63
C ARG A 110 -10.21 11.52 7.05
N ASP A 111 -11.36 11.16 6.50
CA ASP A 111 -12.61 11.88 6.69
C ASP A 111 -13.13 11.73 8.15
N ASN A 112 -12.80 10.62 8.80
CA ASN A 112 -13.08 10.35 10.21
C ASN A 112 -12.04 10.92 11.20
N GLY A 113 -11.01 11.61 10.72
CA GLY A 113 -10.01 12.27 11.56
C GLY A 113 -9.05 11.31 12.28
N LEU A 114 -8.85 10.10 11.76
CA LEU A 114 -7.96 9.08 12.37
C LEU A 114 -6.55 9.62 12.62
N ARG A 115 -6.02 10.45 11.72
CA ARG A 115 -4.70 11.09 11.88
C ARG A 115 -4.57 11.86 13.17
N ASP A 116 -5.59 12.65 13.52
CA ASP A 116 -5.57 13.51 14.71
C ASP A 116 -5.76 12.68 15.97
N GLN A 117 -6.55 11.62 15.90
CA GLN A 117 -6.70 10.64 16.99
C GLN A 117 -5.36 9.95 17.31
N ILE A 118 -4.62 9.49 16.29
CA ILE A 118 -3.31 8.85 16.47
C ILE A 118 -2.29 9.84 17.06
N ARG A 119 -2.27 11.10 16.62
CA ARG A 119 -1.40 12.13 17.18
C ARG A 119 -1.68 12.39 18.64
N ALA A 120 -2.95 12.51 19.02
CA ALA A 120 -3.34 12.72 20.41
C ALA A 120 -2.87 11.60 21.35
N ILE A 121 -2.89 10.34 20.89
CA ILE A 121 -2.37 9.19 21.64
C ILE A 121 -0.85 9.32 21.83
N GLY A 122 -0.10 9.69 20.76
CA GLY A 122 1.35 9.85 20.83
C GLY A 122 1.80 10.96 21.76
N GLU A 123 1.09 12.08 21.81
CA GLU A 123 1.40 13.21 22.68
C GLU A 123 1.05 12.92 24.16
N GLY A 124 0.04 12.09 24.42
CA GLY A 124 -0.34 11.66 25.78
C GLY A 124 0.61 10.64 26.42
N SER A 125 1.42 9.94 25.62
CA SER A 125 2.38 8.92 26.09
C SER A 125 3.75 9.47 26.48
N SER A 126 4.00 10.77 26.32
CA SER A 126 5.28 11.44 26.63
C SER A 126 5.30 12.12 28.01
N ARG A 127 4.45 11.68 28.94
CA ARG A 127 4.45 12.18 30.32
C ARG A 127 4.85 11.09 31.30
#